data_be1f841c815d3613f16d237106e2f1aa
#
_entry.id   be1f841c815d3613f16d237106e2f1aa
#
_cell.length_a   1.000
_cell.length_b   1.000
_cell.length_c   1.000
_cell.angle_alpha   90.00
_cell.angle_beta   90.00
_cell.angle_gamma   90.00
#
_symmetry.space_group_name_H-M   'P 1'
#
loop_
_entity.id
_entity.type
_entity.pdbx_description
1 polymer ?
#
loop_
_entity_poly.entity_id
_entity_poly.type
_entity_poly.pdbx_seq_one_letter_code
_entity_poly.pdbx_strand_id
1 'polypeptide(L)'
;MANKVEDLVNVILDSYKECDMTARIDEERMLNRDILIEIIDEIRKVLFPGFFDNNKVRSEYLKFLVGERLEFIQYHLKKQVSNAFANQDVCRECSKAQAEEKAEEVVFEFLKKIPKIREYLNTDIQAAYDGDPAAYSTDEIIFCYPG
;
A
#
# COMPACT_ATOMS: atom_id res chain seq x y z
N MET A 1 33.59 -27.91 -5.60
CA MET A 1 32.34 -27.17 -5.95
C MET A 1 32.14 -25.95 -5.04
N ALA A 2 32.43 -26.02 -3.74
CA ALA A 2 32.30 -24.84 -2.83
C ALA A 2 33.12 -23.63 -3.31
N ASN A 3 34.34 -23.84 -3.79
CA ASN A 3 35.24 -22.74 -4.22
C ASN A 3 34.68 -21.90 -5.40
N LYS A 4 33.96 -22.50 -6.34
CA LYS A 4 33.38 -21.78 -7.51
C LYS A 4 32.21 -20.86 -7.13
N VAL A 5 31.44 -21.23 -6.12
CA VAL A 5 30.31 -20.39 -5.65
C VAL A 5 30.86 -19.21 -4.85
N GLU A 6 31.88 -19.44 -4.04
CA GLU A 6 32.54 -18.39 -3.25
C GLU A 6 33.22 -17.34 -4.16
N ASP A 7 33.90 -17.79 -5.20
CA ASP A 7 34.48 -16.90 -6.21
C ASP A 7 33.41 -16.07 -6.91
N LEU A 8 32.27 -16.68 -7.26
CA LEU A 8 31.14 -15.98 -7.88
C LEU A 8 30.51 -14.96 -6.93
N VAL A 9 30.37 -15.29 -5.64
CA VAL A 9 29.88 -14.35 -4.63
C VAL A 9 30.78 -13.13 -4.56
N ASN A 10 32.10 -13.29 -4.53
CA ASN A 10 33.03 -12.17 -4.47
C ASN A 10 32.92 -11.27 -5.73
N VAL A 11 32.80 -11.85 -6.91
CA VAL A 11 32.62 -11.10 -8.17
C VAL A 11 31.30 -10.28 -8.13
N ILE A 12 30.22 -10.87 -7.61
CA ILE A 12 28.93 -10.17 -7.47
C ILE A 12 29.02 -9.04 -6.45
N LEU A 13 29.67 -9.28 -5.30
CA LEU A 13 29.87 -8.25 -4.27
C LEU A 13 30.67 -7.06 -4.78
N ASP A 14 31.71 -7.32 -5.60
CA ASP A 14 32.48 -6.24 -6.21
C ASP A 14 31.65 -5.44 -7.24
N SER A 15 30.78 -6.12 -8.01
CA SER A 15 29.87 -5.44 -8.92
C SER A 15 28.88 -4.50 -8.20
N TYR A 16 28.49 -4.79 -6.95
CA TYR A 16 27.64 -3.90 -6.15
C TYR A 16 28.35 -2.60 -5.76
N LYS A 17 29.68 -2.65 -5.58
CA LYS A 17 30.48 -1.45 -5.31
C LYS A 17 30.69 -0.60 -6.55
N GLU A 18 30.85 -1.23 -7.71
CA GLU A 18 31.04 -0.55 -8.98
C GLU A 18 29.74 0.06 -9.56
N CYS A 19 28.60 -0.57 -9.25
CA CYS A 19 27.27 -0.19 -9.71
C CYS A 19 26.36 0.25 -8.54
N ASP A 20 26.78 1.27 -7.81
CA ASP A 20 26.11 1.77 -6.60
C ASP A 20 24.69 2.29 -6.83
N MET A 21 24.38 2.81 -8.05
CA MET A 21 23.04 3.27 -8.41
C MET A 21 21.97 2.16 -8.39
N THR A 22 22.39 0.89 -8.49
CA THR A 22 21.50 -0.28 -8.48
C THR A 22 21.57 -1.06 -7.17
N ALA A 23 22.36 -0.62 -6.19
CA ALA A 23 22.54 -1.26 -4.90
C ALA A 23 22.18 -0.30 -3.76
N ARG A 24 21.32 -0.76 -2.83
CA ARG A 24 20.96 -0.05 -1.61
C ARG A 24 21.18 -0.98 -0.43
N ILE A 25 22.40 -0.98 0.06
CA ILE A 25 22.85 -1.85 1.13
C ILE A 25 22.95 -1.01 2.41
N ASP A 26 22.52 -1.55 3.53
CA ASP A 26 22.51 -0.89 4.85
C ASP A 26 21.64 0.40 4.92
N GLU A 27 20.72 0.62 4.00
CA GLU A 27 19.78 1.73 4.09
C GLU A 27 18.63 1.41 5.04
N GLU A 28 18.52 2.16 6.14
CA GLU A 28 17.46 1.98 7.15
C GLU A 28 16.07 2.46 6.71
N ARG A 29 15.97 3.27 5.65
CA ARG A 29 14.75 4.01 5.26
C ARG A 29 14.24 3.61 3.88
N MET A 30 14.24 2.33 3.58
CA MET A 30 13.71 1.84 2.32
C MET A 30 12.18 1.72 2.33
N LEU A 31 11.57 2.01 1.18
CA LEU A 31 10.18 1.64 0.92
C LEU A 31 10.11 0.13 0.74
N ASN A 32 9.14 -0.49 1.41
CA ASN A 32 8.91 -1.93 1.28
C ASN A 32 7.74 -2.17 0.33
N ARG A 33 8.06 -2.71 -0.87
CA ARG A 33 7.08 -2.99 -1.92
C ARG A 33 5.99 -3.95 -1.45
N ASP A 34 6.35 -5.00 -0.72
CA ASP A 34 5.40 -6.04 -0.34
C ASP A 34 4.40 -5.50 0.68
N ILE A 35 4.87 -4.72 1.66
CA ILE A 35 3.98 -4.08 2.62
C ILE A 35 3.07 -3.03 1.95
N LEU A 36 3.53 -2.34 0.91
CA LEU A 36 2.67 -1.43 0.14
C LEU A 36 1.54 -2.17 -0.57
N ILE A 37 1.81 -3.36 -1.11
CA ILE A 37 0.78 -4.21 -1.72
C ILE A 37 -0.23 -4.66 -0.66
N GLU A 38 0.21 -5.08 0.52
CA GLU A 38 -0.67 -5.46 1.62
C GLU A 38 -1.55 -4.28 2.08
N ILE A 39 -0.98 -3.07 2.19
CA ILE A 39 -1.74 -1.85 2.50
C ILE A 39 -2.83 -1.60 1.47
N ILE A 40 -2.52 -1.72 0.17
CA ILE A 40 -3.49 -1.54 -0.92
C ILE A 40 -4.59 -2.59 -0.82
N ASP A 41 -4.26 -3.84 -0.53
CA ASP A 41 -5.24 -4.92 -0.34
C ASP A 41 -6.17 -4.65 0.85
N GLU A 42 -5.64 -4.18 1.97
CA GLU A 42 -6.47 -3.84 3.13
C GLU A 42 -7.35 -2.60 2.87
N ILE A 43 -6.83 -1.58 2.16
CA ILE A 43 -7.64 -0.43 1.71
C ILE A 43 -8.78 -0.91 0.81
N ARG A 44 -8.52 -1.81 -0.14
CA ARG A 44 -9.52 -2.38 -1.04
C ARG A 44 -10.63 -3.11 -0.27
N LYS A 45 -10.29 -3.88 0.75
CA LYS A 45 -11.27 -4.56 1.63
C LYS A 45 -12.08 -3.58 2.48
N VAL A 46 -11.52 -2.43 2.86
CA VAL A 46 -12.27 -1.35 3.54
C VAL A 46 -13.21 -0.64 2.57
N LEU A 47 -12.79 -0.44 1.32
CA LEU A 47 -13.60 0.19 0.27
C LEU A 47 -14.76 -0.73 -0.18
N PHE A 48 -14.51 -2.03 -0.28
CA PHE A 48 -15.44 -3.05 -0.79
C PHE A 48 -15.59 -4.21 0.20
N PRO A 49 -16.20 -3.99 1.37
CA PRO A 49 -16.31 -5.03 2.39
C PRO A 49 -17.12 -6.23 1.86
N GLY A 50 -16.56 -7.43 2.04
CA GLY A 50 -17.15 -8.68 1.60
C GLY A 50 -16.80 -9.12 0.18
N PHE A 51 -16.26 -8.24 -0.68
CA PHE A 51 -15.87 -8.59 -2.06
C PHE A 51 -14.50 -9.27 -2.13
N PHE A 52 -13.52 -8.78 -1.37
CA PHE A 52 -12.13 -9.25 -1.41
C PHE A 52 -11.70 -9.96 -0.13
N ASP A 53 -12.65 -10.33 0.70
CA ASP A 53 -12.42 -11.06 1.94
C ASP A 53 -12.35 -12.56 1.68
N ASN A 54 -11.41 -13.25 2.32
CA ASN A 54 -11.29 -14.71 2.25
C ASN A 54 -12.43 -15.43 2.97
N ASN A 55 -13.06 -14.77 3.94
CA ASN A 55 -14.14 -15.30 4.75
C ASN A 55 -15.37 -14.40 4.66
N LYS A 56 -16.54 -14.99 4.96
CA LYS A 56 -17.80 -14.24 5.02
C LYS A 56 -17.73 -13.13 6.06
N VAL A 57 -17.92 -11.90 5.62
CA VAL A 57 -18.04 -10.72 6.50
C VAL A 57 -19.43 -10.71 7.13
N ARG A 58 -19.49 -10.70 8.46
CA ARG A 58 -20.74 -10.63 9.24
C ARG A 58 -20.88 -9.25 9.86
N SER A 59 -22.09 -8.70 9.82
CA SER A 59 -22.39 -7.36 10.34
C SER A 59 -22.05 -7.20 11.83
N GLU A 60 -22.22 -8.24 12.63
CA GLU A 60 -21.92 -8.26 14.07
C GLU A 60 -20.42 -8.06 14.40
N TYR A 61 -19.53 -8.45 13.48
CA TYR A 61 -18.06 -8.31 13.64
C TYR A 61 -17.48 -7.16 12.82
N LEU A 62 -18.27 -6.48 12.01
CA LEU A 62 -17.80 -5.48 11.05
C LEU A 62 -17.02 -4.35 11.71
N LYS A 63 -17.46 -3.89 12.90
CA LYS A 63 -16.76 -2.84 13.64
C LYS A 63 -15.32 -3.24 14.02
N PHE A 64 -15.13 -4.47 14.49
CA PHE A 64 -13.82 -4.98 14.88
C PHE A 64 -12.93 -5.18 13.65
N LEU A 65 -13.48 -5.73 12.58
CA LEU A 65 -12.77 -5.97 11.33
C LEU A 65 -12.29 -4.66 10.68
N VAL A 66 -13.15 -3.65 10.65
CA VAL A 66 -12.77 -2.32 10.13
C VAL A 66 -11.72 -1.66 11.03
N GLY A 67 -11.87 -1.78 12.36
CA GLY A 67 -10.88 -1.27 13.32
C GLY A 67 -9.50 -1.89 13.10
N GLU A 68 -9.41 -3.22 13.04
CA GLU A 68 -8.16 -3.96 12.78
C GLU A 68 -7.49 -3.53 11.47
N ARG A 69 -8.26 -3.39 10.39
CA ARG A 69 -7.74 -2.95 9.09
C ARG A 69 -7.23 -1.52 9.12
N LEU A 70 -7.96 -0.61 9.75
CA LEU A 70 -7.54 0.79 9.87
C LEU A 70 -6.27 0.93 10.71
N GLU A 71 -6.13 0.16 11.79
CA GLU A 71 -4.91 0.11 12.59
C GLU A 71 -3.71 -0.40 11.78
N PHE A 72 -3.90 -1.49 11.02
CA PHE A 72 -2.88 -2.04 10.12
C PHE A 72 -2.45 -1.00 9.07
N ILE A 73 -3.42 -0.40 8.37
CA ILE A 73 -3.16 0.60 7.33
C ILE A 73 -2.44 1.81 7.94
N GLN A 74 -2.96 2.35 9.03
CA GLN A 74 -2.38 3.52 9.69
C GLN A 74 -0.92 3.27 10.09
N TYR A 75 -0.65 2.15 10.76
CA TYR A 75 0.69 1.82 11.23
C TYR A 75 1.69 1.66 10.09
N HIS A 76 1.36 0.84 9.11
CA HIS A 76 2.27 0.52 8.02
C HIS A 76 2.42 1.66 7.01
N LEU A 77 1.32 2.32 6.65
CA LEU A 77 1.35 3.45 5.73
C LEU A 77 2.11 4.63 6.31
N LYS A 78 1.92 4.95 7.60
CA LYS A 78 2.69 5.98 8.30
C LYS A 78 4.20 5.72 8.18
N LYS A 79 4.63 4.48 8.38
CA LYS A 79 6.05 4.11 8.25
C LYS A 79 6.57 4.31 6.82
N GLN A 80 5.81 3.90 5.80
CA GLN A 80 6.20 4.07 4.40
C GLN A 80 6.25 5.57 4.01
N VAL A 81 5.26 6.35 4.41
CA VAL A 81 5.21 7.81 4.15
C VAL A 81 6.35 8.53 4.86
N SER A 82 6.65 8.18 6.11
CA SER A 82 7.79 8.73 6.85
C SER A 82 9.12 8.43 6.16
N ASN A 83 9.30 7.19 5.66
CA ASN A 83 10.49 6.82 4.90
C ASN A 83 10.58 7.60 3.58
N ALA A 84 9.45 7.80 2.89
CA ALA A 84 9.42 8.59 1.66
C ALA A 84 9.81 10.05 1.91
N PHE A 85 9.29 10.69 2.97
CA PHE A 85 9.67 12.06 3.33
C PHE A 85 11.16 12.19 3.68
N ALA A 86 11.71 11.19 4.35
CA ALA A 86 13.13 11.19 4.70
C ALA A 86 14.08 11.02 3.50
N ASN A 87 13.60 10.42 2.41
CA ASN A 87 14.36 10.17 1.19
C ASN A 87 14.21 11.27 0.13
N GLN A 88 13.25 12.18 0.28
CA GLN A 88 13.08 13.30 -0.63
C GLN A 88 13.96 14.50 -0.23
N ASP A 89 14.54 15.17 -1.21
CA ASP A 89 15.34 16.40 -1.01
C ASP A 89 14.57 17.53 -0.31
N VAL A 90 13.24 17.43 -0.29
CA VAL A 90 12.33 18.38 0.36
C VAL A 90 12.46 18.39 1.89
N CYS A 91 13.05 17.35 2.48
CA CYS A 91 13.16 17.21 3.94
C CYS A 91 14.57 16.82 4.43
N ARG A 92 15.63 17.19 3.70
CA ARG A 92 17.02 16.93 4.15
C ARG A 92 17.33 17.50 5.53
N GLU A 93 16.58 18.51 5.97
CA GLU A 93 16.72 19.16 7.28
C GLU A 93 15.70 18.71 8.31
N CYS A 94 14.70 17.88 7.93
CA CYS A 94 13.70 17.38 8.86
C CYS A 94 14.29 16.30 9.77
N SER A 95 14.14 16.48 11.08
CA SER A 95 14.43 15.40 12.02
C SER A 95 13.51 14.20 11.77
N LYS A 96 13.93 13.00 12.21
CA LYS A 96 13.10 11.78 12.11
C LYS A 96 11.73 11.98 12.75
N ALA A 97 11.67 12.66 13.89
CA ALA A 97 10.42 12.95 14.62
C ALA A 97 9.47 13.83 13.79
N GLN A 98 9.98 14.85 13.10
CA GLN A 98 9.16 15.72 12.24
C GLN A 98 8.61 14.98 11.02
N ALA A 99 9.38 14.07 10.43
CA ALA A 99 8.92 13.23 9.32
C ALA A 99 7.82 12.25 9.77
N GLU A 100 7.93 11.69 10.98
CA GLU A 100 6.92 10.80 11.56
C GLU A 100 5.62 11.53 11.89
N GLU A 101 5.69 12.73 12.49
CA GLU A 101 4.53 13.56 12.81
C GLU A 101 3.77 13.97 11.54
N LYS A 102 4.49 14.46 10.53
CA LYS A 102 3.92 14.82 9.23
C LYS A 102 3.31 13.63 8.51
N ALA A 103 3.94 12.46 8.57
CA ALA A 103 3.42 11.22 8.00
C ALA A 103 2.11 10.80 8.67
N GLU A 104 2.02 10.93 10.00
CA GLU A 104 0.80 10.63 10.76
C GLU A 104 -0.37 11.52 10.34
N GLU A 105 -0.14 12.83 10.23
CA GLU A 105 -1.15 13.79 9.79
C GLU A 105 -1.65 13.47 8.38
N VAL A 106 -0.74 13.24 7.43
CA VAL A 106 -1.08 12.91 6.03
C VAL A 106 -1.88 11.62 5.93
N VAL A 107 -1.48 10.58 6.66
CA VAL A 107 -2.19 9.29 6.67
C VAL A 107 -3.56 9.44 7.29
N PHE A 108 -3.68 10.16 8.39
CA PHE A 108 -4.98 10.38 9.03
C PHE A 108 -5.95 11.17 8.13
N GLU A 109 -5.46 12.22 7.47
CA GLU A 109 -6.26 13.00 6.50
C GLU A 109 -6.67 12.15 5.28
N PHE A 110 -5.83 11.21 4.85
CA PHE A 110 -6.20 10.24 3.82
C PHE A 110 -7.32 9.30 4.30
N LEU A 111 -7.18 8.70 5.48
CA LEU A 111 -8.17 7.76 6.02
C LEU A 111 -9.54 8.41 6.22
N LYS A 112 -9.58 9.69 6.61
CA LYS A 112 -10.82 10.47 6.72
C LYS A 112 -11.58 10.63 5.41
N LYS A 113 -10.89 10.49 4.27
CA LYS A 113 -11.51 10.59 2.93
C LYS A 113 -12.13 9.28 2.46
N ILE A 114 -11.87 8.15 3.10
CA ILE A 114 -12.40 6.84 2.70
C ILE A 114 -13.92 6.84 2.49
N PRO A 115 -14.75 7.40 3.39
CA PRO A 115 -16.19 7.43 3.16
C PRO A 115 -16.57 8.18 1.87
N LYS A 116 -15.90 9.29 1.58
CA LYS A 116 -16.15 10.07 0.37
C LYS A 116 -15.69 9.35 -0.89
N ILE A 117 -14.55 8.66 -0.82
CA ILE A 117 -14.07 7.80 -1.91
C ILE A 117 -15.10 6.71 -2.21
N ARG A 118 -15.68 6.08 -1.18
CA ARG A 118 -16.75 5.07 -1.35
C ARG A 118 -18.00 5.64 -2.05
N GLU A 119 -18.39 6.86 -1.75
CA GLU A 119 -19.49 7.53 -2.45
C GLU A 119 -19.20 7.68 -3.95
N TYR A 120 -18.00 8.13 -4.31
CA TYR A 120 -17.59 8.23 -5.71
C TYR A 120 -17.55 6.87 -6.40
N LEU A 121 -16.91 5.89 -5.80
CA LEU A 121 -16.85 4.52 -6.34
C LEU A 121 -18.24 3.93 -6.56
N ASN A 122 -19.21 4.18 -5.66
CA ASN A 122 -20.57 3.70 -5.82
C ASN A 122 -21.26 4.34 -7.06
N THR A 123 -21.04 5.63 -7.31
CA THR A 123 -21.56 6.31 -8.50
C THR A 123 -20.87 5.86 -9.78
N ASP A 124 -19.56 5.62 -9.73
CA ASP A 124 -18.77 5.15 -10.87
C ASP A 124 -19.16 3.73 -11.28
N ILE A 125 -19.35 2.84 -10.31
CA ILE A 125 -19.82 1.47 -10.54
C ILE A 125 -21.22 1.48 -11.17
N GLN A 126 -22.11 2.32 -10.67
CA GLN A 126 -23.46 2.46 -11.25
C GLN A 126 -23.39 2.99 -12.69
N ALA A 127 -22.58 4.03 -12.93
CA ALA A 127 -22.41 4.58 -14.27
C ALA A 127 -21.80 3.58 -15.26
N ALA A 128 -20.82 2.78 -14.81
CA ALA A 128 -20.23 1.72 -15.62
C ALA A 128 -21.27 0.63 -15.96
N TYR A 129 -22.08 0.22 -15.00
CA TYR A 129 -23.13 -0.75 -15.21
C TYR A 129 -24.21 -0.25 -16.18
N ASP A 130 -24.65 1.00 -16.05
CA ASP A 130 -25.65 1.60 -16.90
C ASP A 130 -25.12 1.87 -18.32
N GLY A 131 -23.84 2.10 -18.46
CA GLY A 131 -23.17 2.43 -19.74
C GLY A 131 -22.74 1.22 -20.57
N ASP A 132 -22.62 0.04 -19.98
CA ASP A 132 -22.19 -1.17 -20.66
C ASP A 132 -23.31 -2.22 -20.78
N PRO A 133 -23.93 -2.37 -21.97
CA PRO A 133 -24.99 -3.36 -22.18
C PRO A 133 -24.52 -4.82 -21.98
N ALA A 134 -23.20 -5.08 -21.95
CA ALA A 134 -22.63 -6.41 -21.75
C ALA A 134 -22.40 -6.74 -20.26
N ALA A 135 -22.49 -5.75 -19.36
CA ALA A 135 -22.33 -5.96 -17.93
C ALA A 135 -23.51 -6.73 -17.33
N TYR A 136 -23.23 -7.87 -16.69
CA TYR A 136 -24.27 -8.71 -16.06
C TYR A 136 -24.70 -8.19 -14.68
N SER A 137 -23.76 -7.59 -13.94
CA SER A 137 -23.99 -7.13 -12.57
C SER A 137 -22.98 -6.07 -12.14
N THR A 138 -23.32 -5.34 -11.08
CA THR A 138 -22.37 -4.44 -10.42
C THR A 138 -21.19 -5.19 -9.78
N ASP A 139 -21.37 -6.45 -9.38
CA ASP A 139 -20.31 -7.29 -8.85
C ASP A 139 -19.24 -7.57 -9.91
N GLU A 140 -19.66 -7.81 -11.17
CA GLU A 140 -18.74 -7.96 -12.29
C GLU A 140 -17.91 -6.69 -12.52
N ILE A 141 -18.52 -5.51 -12.42
CA ILE A 141 -17.82 -4.23 -12.51
C ILE A 141 -16.74 -4.14 -11.43
N ILE A 142 -17.07 -4.47 -10.18
CA ILE A 142 -16.12 -4.40 -9.04
C ILE A 142 -14.95 -5.37 -9.22
N PHE A 143 -15.20 -6.59 -9.73
CA PHE A 143 -14.16 -7.61 -9.84
C PHE A 143 -13.30 -7.51 -11.10
N CYS A 144 -13.87 -7.07 -12.22
CA CYS A 144 -13.29 -7.28 -13.54
C CYS A 144 -12.95 -5.98 -14.29
N TYR A 145 -13.59 -4.87 -13.99
CA TYR A 145 -13.35 -3.62 -14.71
C TYR A 145 -12.13 -2.92 -14.11
N PRO A 146 -11.21 -2.44 -14.96
CA PRO A 146 -10.10 -1.61 -14.50
C PRO A 146 -10.66 -0.26 -14.05
N GLY A 147 -10.53 0.01 -12.75
CA GLY A 147 -10.92 1.28 -12.13
C GLY A 147 -9.73 2.21 -11.99
#